data_4ff8c6eaf32e46894041807057e853b4
#
_entry.id   4ff8c6eaf32e46894041807057e853b4
#
_cell.length_a   1.000
_cell.length_b   1.000
_cell.length_c   1.000
_cell.angle_alpha   90.00
_cell.angle_beta   90.00
_cell.angle_gamma   90.00
#
_symmetry.space_group_name_H-M   'P 1'
#
loop_
_entity.id
_entity.type
_entity.pdbx_description
1 polymer ?
#
loop_
_entity_poly.entity_id
_entity_poly.type
_entity_poly.pdbx_seq_one_letter_code
_entity_poly.pdbx_strand_id
1 'polypeptide(L)'
;MSIELRRETVQYRDGANELEGFVVTPQSNALRPVVLICHAWRGTEEFDRERAEWIASLGYIGFAIDVYGKGRRGTDNSSCAALMNPFIEDRAFLRRRLLASIACASTMQGADPTRICAIGFCFGGLCALDLARANAPGFVGAIAYHGLFTPPNLGVQSPIQSKVIAYHGWDDPMATPDAVLAFATEMTAARADWQLHALGGTLHAFTNPQANDPSFGVQYRAIAAQRAYQGSEAFFREVFGE
;
A
#
# COMPACT_ATOMS: atom_id res chain seq x y z
N MET A 1 10.21 -20.49 -17.97
CA MET A 1 11.08 -20.85 -16.82
C MET A 1 10.45 -20.27 -15.57
N SER A 2 10.27 -21.08 -14.51
CA SER A 2 9.77 -20.55 -13.23
C SER A 2 10.87 -19.69 -12.60
N ILE A 3 10.53 -18.47 -12.19
CA ILE A 3 11.45 -17.60 -11.44
C ILE A 3 11.63 -18.23 -10.06
N GLU A 4 12.90 -18.50 -9.66
CA GLU A 4 13.18 -18.97 -8.31
C GLU A 4 13.07 -17.80 -7.33
N LEU A 5 12.31 -17.98 -6.23
CA LEU A 5 11.98 -16.95 -5.26
C LEU A 5 12.65 -17.22 -3.91
N ARG A 6 13.39 -16.25 -3.39
CA ARG A 6 13.91 -16.25 -2.02
C ARG A 6 12.89 -15.55 -1.10
N ARG A 7 12.59 -16.17 0.03
CA ARG A 7 11.67 -15.65 1.06
C ARG A 7 12.43 -15.44 2.35
N GLU A 8 12.25 -14.28 2.95
CA GLU A 8 12.91 -13.97 4.22
C GLU A 8 12.09 -13.01 5.07
N THR A 9 12.26 -13.11 6.38
CA THR A 9 11.76 -12.12 7.34
C THR A 9 12.88 -11.12 7.60
N VAL A 10 12.56 -9.83 7.44
CA VAL A 10 13.50 -8.73 7.65
C VAL A 10 13.08 -7.93 8.87
N GLN A 11 14.04 -7.70 9.78
CA GLN A 11 13.84 -6.82 10.93
C GLN A 11 14.43 -5.44 10.63
N TYR A 12 13.67 -4.41 10.95
CA TYR A 12 14.09 -3.03 10.81
C TYR A 12 13.53 -2.17 11.95
N ARG A 13 13.84 -0.88 12.00
CA ARG A 13 13.49 -0.05 13.15
C ARG A 13 12.95 1.32 12.74
N ASP A 14 12.00 1.83 13.55
CA ASP A 14 11.64 3.24 13.65
C ASP A 14 11.99 3.72 15.07
N GLY A 15 13.17 4.32 15.23
CA GLY A 15 13.72 4.64 16.53
C GLY A 15 13.87 3.41 17.43
N ALA A 16 13.22 3.41 18.59
CA ALA A 16 13.21 2.27 19.52
C ALA A 16 12.24 1.15 19.12
N ASN A 17 11.34 1.39 18.17
CA ASN A 17 10.33 0.40 17.78
C ASN A 17 10.92 -0.63 16.82
N GLU A 18 10.79 -1.91 17.16
CA GLU A 18 11.14 -3.03 16.27
C GLU A 18 9.97 -3.31 15.32
N LEU A 19 10.31 -3.49 14.05
CA LEU A 19 9.40 -3.80 12.96
C LEU A 19 9.86 -5.09 12.28
N GLU A 20 8.91 -5.87 11.80
CA GLU A 20 9.19 -7.14 11.14
C GLU A 20 8.37 -7.26 9.86
N GLY A 21 9.05 -7.24 8.73
CA GLY A 21 8.42 -7.41 7.43
C GLY A 21 8.79 -8.72 6.74
N PHE A 22 8.04 -9.07 5.72
CA PHE A 22 8.27 -10.27 4.90
C PHE A 22 8.66 -9.86 3.49
N VAL A 23 9.79 -10.39 3.01
CA VAL A 23 10.36 -10.05 1.70
C VAL A 23 10.38 -11.27 0.80
N VAL A 24 9.97 -11.08 -0.43
CA VAL A 24 10.13 -12.08 -1.51
C VAL A 24 10.94 -11.47 -2.64
N THR A 25 12.07 -12.07 -2.94
CA THR A 25 13.01 -11.58 -3.94
C THR A 25 13.16 -12.60 -5.08
N PRO A 26 12.93 -12.19 -6.35
CA PRO A 26 13.30 -13.03 -7.50
C PRO A 26 14.82 -13.19 -7.57
N GLN A 27 15.31 -14.42 -7.72
CA GLN A 27 16.73 -14.64 -7.88
C GLN A 27 17.23 -14.01 -9.20
N SER A 28 18.12 -13.05 -9.09
CA SER A 28 18.69 -12.31 -10.21
C SER A 28 19.96 -11.58 -9.78
N ASN A 29 20.88 -11.37 -10.74
CA ASN A 29 22.04 -10.53 -10.55
C ASN A 29 21.79 -9.04 -10.86
N ALA A 30 20.61 -8.71 -11.41
CA ALA A 30 20.23 -7.33 -11.72
C ALA A 30 19.49 -6.70 -10.53
N LEU A 31 19.67 -5.38 -10.36
CA LEU A 31 18.86 -4.60 -9.42
C LEU A 31 17.40 -4.62 -9.84
N ARG A 32 16.49 -4.75 -8.88
CA ARG A 32 15.05 -4.85 -9.09
C ARG A 32 14.31 -3.73 -8.37
N PRO A 33 13.25 -3.19 -8.98
CA PRO A 33 12.32 -2.32 -8.27
C PRO A 33 11.75 -3.01 -7.03
N VAL A 34 11.42 -2.22 -6.01
CA VAL A 34 10.79 -2.72 -4.78
C VAL A 34 9.35 -2.24 -4.72
N VAL A 35 8.43 -3.15 -4.41
CA VAL A 35 7.05 -2.81 -4.12
C VAL A 35 6.77 -3.10 -2.66
N LEU A 36 6.47 -2.06 -1.88
CA LEU A 36 6.02 -2.16 -0.51
C LEU A 36 4.55 -2.58 -0.50
N ILE A 37 4.18 -3.54 0.33
CA ILE A 37 2.80 -3.95 0.56
C ILE A 37 2.38 -3.45 1.95
N CYS A 38 1.49 -2.46 1.99
CA CYS A 38 0.96 -1.88 3.21
C CYS A 38 -0.30 -2.66 3.62
N HIS A 39 -0.25 -3.29 4.80
CA HIS A 39 -1.32 -4.12 5.32
C HIS A 39 -2.60 -3.35 5.66
N ALA A 40 -3.73 -4.04 5.72
CA ALA A 40 -5.00 -3.51 6.23
C ALA A 40 -4.96 -3.33 7.77
N TRP A 41 -6.08 -2.96 8.36
CA TRP A 41 -6.19 -2.61 9.78
C TRP A 41 -5.85 -3.71 10.80
N ARG A 42 -5.79 -4.98 10.38
CA ARG A 42 -5.41 -6.12 11.26
C ARG A 42 -3.91 -6.23 11.51
N GLY A 43 -3.08 -5.57 10.73
CA GLY A 43 -1.63 -5.79 10.68
C GLY A 43 -1.26 -6.75 9.56
N THR A 44 0.01 -7.11 9.43
CA THR A 44 0.50 -8.02 8.37
C THR A 44 -0.06 -9.42 8.54
N GLU A 45 -0.76 -9.94 7.53
CA GLU A 45 -1.38 -11.27 7.50
C GLU A 45 -0.82 -12.09 6.32
N GLU A 46 -1.32 -13.32 6.16
CA GLU A 46 -0.95 -14.18 5.01
C GLU A 46 -1.32 -13.53 3.68
N PHE A 47 -2.43 -12.81 3.62
CA PHE A 47 -2.82 -12.02 2.44
C PHE A 47 -1.70 -11.09 1.95
N ASP A 48 -1.01 -10.39 2.87
CA ASP A 48 0.08 -9.46 2.51
C ASP A 48 1.31 -10.22 2.02
N ARG A 49 1.59 -11.40 2.57
CA ARG A 49 2.67 -12.29 2.11
C ARG A 49 2.39 -12.83 0.72
N GLU A 50 1.16 -13.27 0.44
CA GLU A 50 0.73 -13.67 -0.90
C GLU A 50 0.87 -12.51 -1.91
N ARG A 51 0.62 -11.28 -1.49
CA ARG A 51 0.86 -10.10 -2.36
C ARG A 51 2.34 -9.88 -2.62
N ALA A 52 3.21 -10.10 -1.63
CA ALA A 52 4.66 -10.06 -1.85
C ALA A 52 5.12 -11.14 -2.85
N GLU A 53 4.53 -12.33 -2.79
CA GLU A 53 4.81 -13.40 -3.78
C GLU A 53 4.29 -13.05 -5.18
N TRP A 54 3.09 -12.48 -5.28
CA TRP A 54 2.56 -11.97 -6.55
C TRP A 54 3.51 -10.93 -7.17
N ILE A 55 3.94 -9.95 -6.40
CA ILE A 55 4.91 -8.94 -6.86
C ILE A 55 6.23 -9.60 -7.33
N ALA A 56 6.72 -10.59 -6.58
CA ALA A 56 7.95 -11.29 -6.96
C ALA A 56 7.77 -12.12 -8.25
N SER A 57 6.59 -12.66 -8.50
CA SER A 57 6.27 -13.36 -9.74
C SER A 57 6.27 -12.45 -10.97
N LEU A 58 6.06 -11.14 -10.78
CA LEU A 58 6.17 -10.11 -11.81
C LEU A 58 7.62 -9.66 -12.06
N GLY A 59 8.58 -10.14 -11.25
CA GLY A 59 10.00 -9.82 -11.38
C GLY A 59 10.50 -8.69 -10.47
N TYR A 60 9.69 -8.19 -9.56
CA TYR A 60 10.02 -7.13 -8.60
C TYR A 60 10.31 -7.71 -7.20
N ILE A 61 10.90 -6.96 -6.31
CA ILE A 61 11.02 -7.34 -4.89
C ILE A 61 9.71 -6.97 -4.19
N GLY A 62 9.01 -7.96 -3.62
CA GLY A 62 7.82 -7.72 -2.80
C GLY A 62 8.19 -7.61 -1.33
N PHE A 63 7.82 -6.51 -0.67
CA PHE A 63 8.10 -6.28 0.74
C PHE A 63 6.82 -5.95 1.53
N ALA A 64 6.22 -6.95 2.20
CA ALA A 64 5.12 -6.74 3.13
C ALA A 64 5.65 -6.07 4.40
N ILE A 65 5.34 -4.78 4.55
CA ILE A 65 5.85 -3.94 5.64
C ILE A 65 5.03 -4.11 6.92
N ASP A 66 5.66 -3.81 8.06
CA ASP A 66 5.00 -3.73 9.36
C ASP A 66 4.84 -2.26 9.79
N VAL A 67 3.60 -1.81 9.95
CA VAL A 67 3.30 -0.45 10.42
C VAL A 67 3.13 -0.42 11.94
N TYR A 68 2.63 -1.50 12.55
CA TYR A 68 2.23 -1.52 13.94
C TYR A 68 3.36 -1.87 14.93
N GLY A 69 4.34 -2.63 14.50
CA GLY A 69 5.41 -3.17 15.32
C GLY A 69 5.39 -4.70 15.39
N LYS A 70 6.55 -5.28 15.58
CA LYS A 70 6.79 -6.71 15.57
C LYS A 70 5.78 -7.48 16.42
N GLY A 71 5.08 -8.43 15.82
CA GLY A 71 4.13 -9.31 16.47
C GLY A 71 2.76 -8.67 16.81
N ARG A 72 2.54 -7.40 16.49
CA ARG A 72 1.27 -6.71 16.80
C ARG A 72 0.24 -6.95 15.71
N ARG A 73 -0.85 -7.64 16.08
CA ARG A 73 -1.96 -7.99 15.16
C ARG A 73 -3.29 -7.81 15.88
N GLY A 74 -4.30 -7.33 15.17
CA GLY A 74 -5.68 -7.27 15.66
C GLY A 74 -6.40 -8.60 15.42
N THR A 75 -7.17 -9.05 16.39
CA THR A 75 -7.94 -10.32 16.32
C THR A 75 -9.45 -10.09 16.17
N ASP A 76 -9.90 -8.90 16.52
CA ASP A 76 -11.29 -8.44 16.41
C ASP A 76 -11.35 -6.95 16.05
N ASN A 77 -12.53 -6.42 15.80
CA ASN A 77 -12.72 -5.03 15.39
C ASN A 77 -12.18 -4.02 16.40
N SER A 78 -12.31 -4.30 17.70
CA SER A 78 -11.83 -3.41 18.76
C SER A 78 -10.31 -3.34 18.81
N SER A 79 -9.64 -4.48 18.78
CA SER A 79 -8.18 -4.57 18.78
C SER A 79 -7.58 -4.03 17.47
N CYS A 80 -8.24 -4.24 16.33
CA CYS A 80 -7.82 -3.64 15.06
C CYS A 80 -7.91 -2.11 15.11
N ALA A 81 -9.01 -1.56 15.61
CA ALA A 81 -9.17 -0.12 15.78
C ALA A 81 -8.13 0.46 16.75
N ALA A 82 -7.89 -0.21 17.88
CA ALA A 82 -6.88 0.21 18.87
C ALA A 82 -5.45 0.23 18.29
N LEU A 83 -5.14 -0.64 17.32
CA LEU A 83 -3.85 -0.64 16.62
C LEU A 83 -3.77 0.47 15.57
N MET A 84 -4.84 0.70 14.81
CA MET A 84 -4.88 1.63 13.68
C MET A 84 -5.02 3.09 14.12
N ASN A 85 -5.90 3.38 15.09
CA ASN A 85 -6.28 4.74 15.43
C ASN A 85 -5.10 5.66 15.80
N PRO A 86 -4.07 5.23 16.56
CA PRO A 86 -2.92 6.08 16.84
C PRO A 86 -2.20 6.61 15.59
N PHE A 87 -2.22 5.84 14.48
CA PHE A 87 -1.62 6.24 13.21
C PHE A 87 -2.55 7.13 12.36
N ILE A 88 -3.87 6.97 12.52
CA ILE A 88 -4.84 7.87 11.89
C ILE A 88 -4.84 9.23 12.58
N GLU A 89 -4.74 9.27 13.90
CA GLU A 89 -4.74 10.47 14.73
C GLU A 89 -3.42 11.24 14.66
N ASP A 90 -2.29 10.53 14.60
CA ASP A 90 -0.94 11.13 14.42
C ASP A 90 -0.32 10.70 13.08
N ARG A 91 -0.63 11.45 12.03
CA ARG A 91 -0.12 11.19 10.66
C ARG A 91 1.38 11.52 10.53
N ALA A 92 1.94 12.35 11.42
CA ALA A 92 3.39 12.57 11.46
C ALA A 92 4.11 11.32 11.98
N PHE A 93 3.53 10.65 12.97
CA PHE A 93 4.00 9.34 13.45
C PHE A 93 3.88 8.28 12.34
N LEU A 94 2.73 8.18 11.67
CA LEU A 94 2.54 7.28 10.54
C LEU A 94 3.60 7.51 9.46
N ARG A 95 3.77 8.77 9.02
CA ARG A 95 4.77 9.14 8.00
C ARG A 95 6.18 8.70 8.39
N ARG A 96 6.60 8.92 9.63
CA ARG A 96 7.91 8.48 10.12
C ARG A 96 8.05 6.95 10.03
N ARG A 97 7.01 6.21 10.42
CA ARG A 97 6.95 4.75 10.36
C ARG A 97 7.06 4.22 8.92
N LEU A 98 6.35 4.84 7.99
CA LEU A 98 6.39 4.49 6.57
C LEU A 98 7.75 4.81 5.94
N LEU A 99 8.38 5.93 6.29
CA LEU A 99 9.72 6.28 5.82
C LEU A 99 10.79 5.31 6.32
N ALA A 100 10.64 4.71 7.51
CA ALA A 100 11.52 3.65 7.98
C ALA A 100 11.45 2.40 7.07
N SER A 101 10.29 2.09 6.50
CA SER A 101 10.14 1.00 5.52
C SER A 101 10.81 1.33 4.18
N ILE A 102 10.75 2.59 3.71
CA ILE A 102 11.51 3.05 2.53
C ILE A 102 13.02 2.91 2.77
N ALA A 103 13.51 3.36 3.93
CA ALA A 103 14.93 3.26 4.27
C ALA A 103 15.40 1.79 4.30
N CYS A 104 14.59 0.89 4.87
CA CYS A 104 14.86 -0.54 4.84
C CYS A 104 14.91 -1.07 3.39
N ALA A 105 13.90 -0.78 2.58
CA ALA A 105 13.82 -1.22 1.18
C ALA A 105 15.02 -0.76 0.36
N SER A 106 15.47 0.48 0.55
CA SER A 106 16.59 1.09 -0.19
C SER A 106 17.94 0.39 0.07
N THR A 107 18.06 -0.37 1.16
CA THR A 107 19.32 -1.06 1.54
C THR A 107 19.25 -2.58 1.33
N MET A 108 18.15 -3.11 0.82
CA MET A 108 18.01 -4.54 0.56
C MET A 108 18.93 -5.01 -0.56
N GLN A 109 19.48 -6.20 -0.40
CA GLN A 109 20.31 -6.80 -1.44
C GLN A 109 19.51 -7.00 -2.73
N GLY A 110 20.01 -6.48 -3.84
CA GLY A 110 19.37 -6.57 -5.16
C GLY A 110 18.26 -5.53 -5.40
N ALA A 111 17.98 -4.65 -4.44
CA ALA A 111 17.02 -3.57 -4.61
C ALA A 111 17.61 -2.40 -5.41
N ASP A 112 16.79 -1.81 -6.27
CA ASP A 112 17.03 -0.52 -6.88
C ASP A 112 16.42 0.59 -6.00
N PRO A 113 17.22 1.37 -5.27
CA PRO A 113 16.72 2.38 -4.35
C PRO A 113 16.06 3.57 -5.05
N THR A 114 16.16 3.67 -6.39
CA THR A 114 15.54 4.72 -7.19
C THR A 114 14.19 4.33 -7.75
N ARG A 115 13.76 3.07 -7.59
CA ARG A 115 12.52 2.52 -8.13
C ARG A 115 11.73 1.80 -7.05
N ILE A 116 11.16 2.56 -6.11
CA ILE A 116 10.30 2.05 -5.03
C ILE A 116 8.87 2.48 -5.27
N CYS A 117 7.94 1.54 -5.21
CA CYS A 117 6.50 1.76 -5.28
C CYS A 117 5.83 1.21 -4.01
N ALA A 118 4.60 1.62 -3.74
CA ALA A 118 3.81 1.00 -2.68
C ALA A 118 2.42 0.61 -3.19
N ILE A 119 1.93 -0.52 -2.72
CA ILE A 119 0.54 -0.91 -2.80
C ILE A 119 -0.03 -1.00 -1.40
N GLY A 120 -1.32 -0.72 -1.23
CA GLY A 120 -1.93 -0.85 0.08
C GLY A 120 -3.43 -1.08 0.03
N PHE A 121 -3.95 -1.74 1.06
CA PHE A 121 -5.31 -2.23 1.15
C PHE A 121 -6.01 -1.60 2.36
N CYS A 122 -7.18 -0.99 2.19
CA CYS A 122 -7.90 -0.34 3.30
C CYS A 122 -7.04 0.75 3.98
N PHE A 123 -6.70 0.59 5.27
CA PHE A 123 -5.72 1.43 5.97
C PHE A 123 -4.37 1.48 5.24
N GLY A 124 -3.92 0.36 4.68
CA GLY A 124 -2.71 0.32 3.87
C GLY A 124 -2.80 1.17 2.59
N GLY A 125 -4.00 1.33 2.02
CA GLY A 125 -4.22 2.25 0.90
C GLY A 125 -3.96 3.71 1.29
N LEU A 126 -4.39 4.12 2.48
CA LEU A 126 -4.03 5.41 3.06
C LEU A 126 -2.52 5.52 3.27
N CYS A 127 -1.86 4.45 3.76
CA CYS A 127 -0.40 4.42 3.94
C CYS A 127 0.34 4.62 2.61
N ALA A 128 -0.09 3.96 1.53
CA ALA A 128 0.50 4.12 0.20
C ALA A 128 0.35 5.57 -0.31
N LEU A 129 -0.83 6.18 -0.11
CA LEU A 129 -1.06 7.59 -0.45
C LEU A 129 -0.20 8.54 0.40
N ASP A 130 0.02 8.24 1.68
CA ASP A 130 0.89 9.04 2.54
C ASP A 130 2.37 8.95 2.15
N LEU A 131 2.81 7.81 1.61
CA LEU A 131 4.13 7.69 1.00
C LEU A 131 4.28 8.59 -0.23
N ALA A 132 3.26 8.66 -1.08
CA ALA A 132 3.24 9.59 -2.23
C ALA A 132 3.31 11.05 -1.76
N ARG A 133 2.51 11.41 -0.76
CA ARG A 133 2.49 12.75 -0.14
C ARG A 133 3.82 13.13 0.52
N ALA A 134 4.57 12.13 1.00
CA ALA A 134 5.87 12.35 1.65
C ALA A 134 7.00 12.69 0.68
N ASN A 135 6.85 12.43 -0.61
CA ASN A 135 7.89 12.65 -1.63
C ASN A 135 9.25 12.05 -1.24
N ALA A 136 9.27 10.82 -0.72
CA ALA A 136 10.51 10.16 -0.33
C ALA A 136 11.42 9.94 -1.56
N PRO A 137 12.74 10.12 -1.44
CA PRO A 137 13.67 9.84 -2.54
C PRO A 137 13.52 8.41 -3.05
N GLY A 138 13.50 8.25 -4.38
CA GLY A 138 13.34 6.95 -5.03
C GLY A 138 11.93 6.38 -5.03
N PHE A 139 10.96 7.04 -4.39
CA PHE A 139 9.56 6.63 -4.41
C PHE A 139 8.87 7.13 -5.67
N VAL A 140 8.46 6.21 -6.56
CA VAL A 140 7.98 6.54 -7.90
C VAL A 140 6.48 6.27 -8.13
N GLY A 141 5.82 5.51 -7.27
CA GLY A 141 4.41 5.19 -7.48
C GLY A 141 3.68 4.71 -6.24
N ALA A 142 2.37 4.97 -6.17
CA ALA A 142 1.47 4.50 -5.12
C ALA A 142 0.18 3.92 -5.71
N ILE A 143 -0.23 2.75 -5.23
CA ILE A 143 -1.51 2.11 -5.55
C ILE A 143 -2.34 1.94 -4.28
N ALA A 144 -3.53 2.52 -4.25
CA ALA A 144 -4.49 2.36 -3.16
C ALA A 144 -5.66 1.48 -3.59
N TYR A 145 -5.81 0.30 -2.97
CA TYR A 145 -6.99 -0.55 -3.15
C TYR A 145 -7.98 -0.28 -2.02
N HIS A 146 -9.21 0.11 -2.36
CA HIS A 146 -10.26 0.46 -1.38
C HIS A 146 -9.69 1.25 -0.19
N GLY A 147 -8.82 2.23 -0.49
CA GLY A 147 -8.12 3.02 0.51
C GLY A 147 -8.99 4.08 1.16
N LEU A 148 -8.59 4.51 2.35
CA LEU A 148 -9.11 5.73 2.95
C LEU A 148 -8.38 6.93 2.35
N PHE A 149 -9.11 7.98 1.97
CA PHE A 149 -8.57 9.10 1.20
C PHE A 149 -8.18 10.32 2.04
N THR A 150 -8.50 10.32 3.34
CA THR A 150 -8.27 11.46 4.24
C THR A 150 -6.82 11.95 4.19
N PRO A 151 -6.57 13.24 3.87
CA PRO A 151 -5.23 13.82 3.83
C PRO A 151 -4.59 13.89 5.22
N PRO A 152 -3.26 13.90 5.32
CA PRO A 152 -2.54 13.87 6.60
C PRO A 152 -2.57 15.20 7.37
N ASN A 153 -2.90 16.32 6.72
CA ASN A 153 -2.92 17.67 7.30
C ASN A 153 -1.60 18.06 7.99
N LEU A 154 -0.47 17.70 7.38
CA LEU A 154 0.88 17.99 7.89
C LEU A 154 1.47 19.31 7.32
N GLY A 155 0.64 20.31 7.12
CA GLY A 155 1.00 21.59 6.53
C GLY A 155 0.69 21.64 5.03
N VAL A 156 1.32 22.58 4.31
CA VAL A 156 1.11 22.75 2.88
C VAL A 156 1.72 21.59 2.12
N GLN A 157 0.90 20.90 1.30
CA GLN A 157 1.35 19.81 0.47
C GLN A 157 2.23 20.33 -0.68
N SER A 158 3.47 19.87 -0.74
CA SER A 158 4.35 20.08 -1.89
C SER A 158 3.84 19.28 -3.10
N PRO A 159 4.16 19.67 -4.34
CA PRO A 159 3.82 18.89 -5.51
C PRO A 159 4.26 17.43 -5.36
N ILE A 160 3.33 16.50 -5.57
CA ILE A 160 3.60 15.05 -5.47
C ILE A 160 4.36 14.61 -6.72
N GLN A 161 5.52 14.00 -6.54
CA GLN A 161 6.42 13.61 -7.62
C GLN A 161 6.15 12.21 -8.15
N SER A 162 5.61 11.33 -7.31
CA SER A 162 5.25 9.95 -7.68
C SER A 162 3.91 9.91 -8.40
N LYS A 163 3.72 8.90 -9.27
CA LYS A 163 2.41 8.62 -9.84
C LYS A 163 1.50 7.94 -8.84
N VAL A 164 0.20 8.19 -8.95
CA VAL A 164 -0.80 7.67 -8.00
C VAL A 164 -1.95 7.03 -8.76
N ILE A 165 -2.34 5.83 -8.35
CA ILE A 165 -3.58 5.21 -8.82
C ILE A 165 -4.41 4.68 -7.65
N ALA A 166 -5.72 4.93 -7.66
CA ALA A 166 -6.66 4.42 -6.69
C ALA A 166 -7.72 3.54 -7.36
N TYR A 167 -7.91 2.33 -6.84
CA TYR A 167 -9.02 1.44 -7.19
C TYR A 167 -10.05 1.48 -6.08
N HIS A 168 -11.21 2.04 -6.38
CA HIS A 168 -12.23 2.37 -5.40
C HIS A 168 -13.55 1.65 -5.69
N GLY A 169 -14.14 1.01 -4.67
CA GLY A 169 -15.51 0.50 -4.73
C GLY A 169 -16.49 1.66 -4.58
N TRP A 170 -17.36 1.89 -5.60
CA TRP A 170 -18.23 3.07 -5.58
C TRP A 170 -19.26 3.05 -4.45
N ASP A 171 -19.64 1.87 -3.98
CA ASP A 171 -20.61 1.69 -2.89
C ASP A 171 -19.91 1.48 -1.52
N ASP A 172 -18.61 1.80 -1.43
CA ASP A 172 -17.81 1.71 -0.22
C ASP A 172 -18.23 2.77 0.82
N PRO A 173 -18.82 2.38 1.97
CA PRO A 173 -19.26 3.34 2.98
C PRO A 173 -18.11 3.99 3.77
N MET A 174 -16.88 3.45 3.67
CA MET A 174 -15.71 3.97 4.37
C MET A 174 -15.00 5.08 3.59
N ALA A 175 -15.29 5.19 2.27
CA ALA A 175 -14.79 6.24 1.41
C ALA A 175 -15.90 6.69 0.45
N THR A 176 -16.77 7.56 0.94
CA THR A 176 -17.97 8.03 0.23
C THR A 176 -17.63 8.86 -1.02
N PRO A 177 -18.57 9.11 -1.93
CA PRO A 177 -18.35 9.98 -3.11
C PRO A 177 -17.76 11.35 -2.76
N ASP A 178 -18.12 11.94 -1.63
CA ASP A 178 -17.53 13.21 -1.16
C ASP A 178 -16.04 13.06 -0.83
N ALA A 179 -15.65 11.94 -0.21
CA ALA A 179 -14.24 11.63 0.06
C ALA A 179 -13.46 11.40 -1.24
N VAL A 180 -14.08 10.80 -2.25
CA VAL A 180 -13.51 10.63 -3.60
C VAL A 180 -13.28 11.98 -4.27
N LEU A 181 -14.28 12.88 -4.20
CA LEU A 181 -14.15 14.24 -4.77
C LEU A 181 -13.07 15.05 -4.04
N ALA A 182 -13.00 14.95 -2.72
CA ALA A 182 -11.95 15.61 -1.93
C ALA A 182 -10.56 15.09 -2.31
N PHE A 183 -10.38 13.78 -2.48
CA PHE A 183 -9.14 13.17 -2.97
C PHE A 183 -8.75 13.69 -4.36
N ALA A 184 -9.68 13.70 -5.32
CA ALA A 184 -9.42 14.20 -6.67
C ALA A 184 -8.99 15.68 -6.65
N THR A 185 -9.63 16.50 -5.81
CA THR A 185 -9.29 17.91 -5.61
C THR A 185 -7.90 18.07 -5.01
N GLU A 186 -7.56 17.30 -3.98
CA GLU A 186 -6.23 17.29 -3.35
C GLU A 186 -5.13 16.90 -4.35
N MET A 187 -5.29 15.78 -5.05
CA MET A 187 -4.29 15.30 -6.00
C MET A 187 -4.04 16.30 -7.13
N THR A 188 -5.10 16.94 -7.62
CA THR A 188 -5.01 17.99 -8.64
C THR A 188 -4.28 19.22 -8.10
N ALA A 189 -4.62 19.70 -6.90
CA ALA A 189 -3.96 20.82 -6.26
C ALA A 189 -2.47 20.54 -5.97
N ALA A 190 -2.16 19.29 -5.59
CA ALA A 190 -0.79 18.81 -5.39
C ALA A 190 -0.03 18.53 -6.70
N ARG A 191 -0.61 18.80 -7.87
CA ARG A 191 -0.01 18.52 -9.19
C ARG A 191 0.49 17.11 -9.38
N ALA A 192 -0.15 16.14 -8.75
CA ALA A 192 0.16 14.74 -8.91
C ALA A 192 -0.22 14.25 -10.33
N ASP A 193 0.52 13.28 -10.85
CA ASP A 193 0.05 12.42 -11.93
C ASP A 193 -0.81 11.31 -11.29
N TRP A 194 -2.13 11.41 -11.42
CA TRP A 194 -3.04 10.55 -10.67
C TRP A 194 -4.18 9.99 -11.50
N GLN A 195 -4.63 8.82 -11.09
CA GLN A 195 -5.78 8.10 -11.67
C GLN A 195 -6.69 7.58 -10.55
N LEU A 196 -8.00 7.51 -10.84
CA LEU A 196 -8.97 6.86 -9.98
C LEU A 196 -9.90 5.99 -10.81
N HIS A 197 -9.99 4.70 -10.46
CA HIS A 197 -10.89 3.74 -11.06
C HIS A 197 -12.05 3.45 -10.10
N ALA A 198 -13.19 4.06 -10.35
CA ALA A 198 -14.42 3.82 -9.60
C ALA A 198 -15.14 2.58 -10.13
N LEU A 199 -15.36 1.59 -9.28
CA LEU A 199 -15.95 0.30 -9.60
C LEU A 199 -17.39 0.24 -9.05
N GLY A 200 -18.39 0.47 -9.90
CA GLY A 200 -19.80 0.48 -9.51
C GLY A 200 -20.27 -0.86 -8.94
N GLY A 201 -21.21 -0.84 -7.98
CA GLY A 201 -21.72 -2.01 -7.28
C GLY A 201 -20.66 -2.76 -6.47
N THR A 202 -19.64 -2.08 -5.99
CA THR A 202 -18.48 -2.68 -5.31
C THR A 202 -18.31 -2.01 -3.95
N LEU A 203 -18.29 -2.83 -2.89
CA LEU A 203 -18.07 -2.42 -1.49
C LEU A 203 -16.59 -2.36 -1.14
N HIS A 204 -16.28 -2.00 0.12
CA HIS A 204 -14.93 -2.04 0.69
C HIS A 204 -14.34 -3.46 0.67
N ALA A 205 -13.03 -3.59 0.79
CA ALA A 205 -12.29 -4.86 0.82
C ALA A 205 -12.54 -5.79 -0.37
N PHE A 206 -12.93 -5.27 -1.54
CA PHE A 206 -13.29 -6.07 -2.72
C PHE A 206 -12.15 -6.96 -3.25
N THR A 207 -10.91 -6.73 -2.85
CA THR A 207 -9.75 -7.55 -3.23
C THR A 207 -9.49 -8.72 -2.29
N ASN A 208 -10.11 -8.75 -1.10
CA ASN A 208 -9.90 -9.82 -0.11
C ASN A 208 -10.92 -10.94 -0.29
N PRO A 209 -10.51 -12.16 -0.70
CA PRO A 209 -11.43 -13.28 -0.90
C PRO A 209 -12.23 -13.69 0.34
N GLN A 210 -11.76 -13.34 1.53
CA GLN A 210 -12.43 -13.65 2.80
C GLN A 210 -13.42 -12.57 3.24
N ALA A 211 -13.48 -11.41 2.56
CA ALA A 211 -14.42 -10.35 2.89
C ALA A 211 -15.86 -10.75 2.52
N ASN A 212 -16.72 -10.93 3.54
CA ASN A 212 -18.11 -11.33 3.34
C ASN A 212 -19.00 -10.81 4.49
N ASP A 213 -19.04 -9.48 4.65
CA ASP A 213 -19.99 -8.81 5.54
C ASP A 213 -20.52 -7.54 4.87
N PRO A 214 -21.50 -7.70 3.95
CA PRO A 214 -22.08 -6.56 3.24
C PRO A 214 -22.80 -5.58 4.18
N SER A 215 -23.26 -6.02 5.35
CA SER A 215 -23.93 -5.16 6.34
C SER A 215 -22.92 -4.19 6.99
N PHE A 216 -21.67 -4.59 7.12
CA PHE A 216 -20.57 -3.72 7.52
C PHE A 216 -19.97 -2.94 6.34
N GLY A 217 -20.40 -3.22 5.11
CA GLY A 217 -19.91 -2.56 3.90
C GLY A 217 -18.68 -3.21 3.29
N VAL A 218 -18.33 -4.46 3.64
CA VAL A 218 -17.17 -5.18 3.11
C VAL A 218 -17.60 -6.43 2.35
N GLN A 219 -17.14 -6.56 1.10
CA GLN A 219 -17.43 -7.74 0.28
C GLN A 219 -16.41 -7.96 -0.82
N TYR A 220 -15.93 -9.20 -0.94
CA TYR A 220 -15.12 -9.61 -2.08
C TYR A 220 -15.91 -9.53 -3.40
N ARG A 221 -15.26 -9.02 -4.44
CA ARG A 221 -15.80 -9.00 -5.79
C ARG A 221 -14.74 -9.38 -6.81
N ALA A 222 -14.76 -10.63 -7.25
CA ALA A 222 -13.72 -11.21 -8.10
C ALA A 222 -13.39 -10.36 -9.34
N ILE A 223 -14.42 -9.91 -10.09
CA ILE A 223 -14.20 -9.12 -11.30
C ILE A 223 -13.58 -7.74 -11.01
N ALA A 224 -13.93 -7.12 -9.87
CA ALA A 224 -13.34 -5.85 -9.45
C ALA A 224 -11.88 -6.04 -9.04
N ALA A 225 -11.59 -7.08 -8.26
CA ALA A 225 -10.23 -7.46 -7.88
C ALA A 225 -9.35 -7.74 -9.10
N GLN A 226 -9.85 -8.54 -10.05
CA GLN A 226 -9.13 -8.86 -11.29
C GLN A 226 -8.78 -7.61 -12.10
N ARG A 227 -9.74 -6.70 -12.30
CA ARG A 227 -9.53 -5.44 -13.02
C ARG A 227 -8.48 -4.58 -12.33
N ALA A 228 -8.54 -4.47 -11.01
CA ALA A 228 -7.60 -3.70 -10.22
C ALA A 228 -6.17 -4.27 -10.31
N TYR A 229 -6.00 -5.59 -10.17
CA TYR A 229 -4.67 -6.22 -10.30
C TYR A 229 -4.10 -6.10 -11.72
N GLN A 230 -4.89 -6.34 -12.76
CA GLN A 230 -4.46 -6.15 -14.15
C GLN A 230 -4.02 -4.71 -14.44
N GLY A 231 -4.79 -3.72 -13.95
CA GLY A 231 -4.41 -2.32 -14.07
C GLY A 231 -3.14 -1.98 -13.28
N SER A 232 -2.93 -2.63 -12.14
CA SER A 232 -1.71 -2.45 -11.35
C SER A 232 -0.46 -2.98 -12.03
N GLU A 233 -0.55 -4.09 -12.75
CA GLU A 233 0.57 -4.60 -13.55
C GLU A 233 0.97 -3.63 -14.67
N ALA A 234 -0.01 -2.99 -15.32
CA ALA A 234 0.26 -1.93 -16.29
C ALA A 234 0.91 -0.70 -15.64
N PHE A 235 0.41 -0.30 -14.45
CA PHE A 235 0.97 0.80 -13.69
C PHE A 235 2.41 0.53 -13.24
N PHE A 236 2.75 -0.69 -12.81
CA PHE A 236 4.14 -1.03 -12.46
C PHE A 236 5.08 -0.87 -13.64
N ARG A 237 4.70 -1.36 -14.85
CA ARG A 237 5.52 -1.16 -16.06
C ARG A 237 5.73 0.32 -16.36
N GLU A 238 4.68 1.13 -16.20
CA GLU A 238 4.76 2.57 -16.40
C GLU A 238 5.72 3.25 -15.43
N VAL A 239 5.58 3.01 -14.13
CA VAL A 239 6.39 3.71 -13.11
C VAL A 239 7.83 3.21 -13.03
N PHE A 240 8.09 1.98 -13.49
CA PHE A 240 9.44 1.40 -13.51
C PHE A 240 10.15 1.55 -14.85
N GLY A 241 9.45 2.07 -15.88
CA GLY A 241 10.03 2.34 -17.21
C GLY A 241 10.27 1.08 -18.03
N GLU A 242 9.33 0.12 -18.02
CA GLU A 242 9.40 -1.17 -18.70
C GLU A 242 8.41 -1.28 -19.88
#